data_036765a0e0bc18f7dc223dbabb6f49d7
#
_entry.id   036765a0e0bc18f7dc223dbabb6f49d7
#
_cell.length_a   1.000
_cell.length_b   1.000
_cell.length_c   1.000
_cell.angle_alpha   90.00
_cell.angle_beta   90.00
_cell.angle_gamma   90.00
#
_symmetry.space_group_name_H-M   'P 1'
#
loop_
_entity.id
_entity.type
_entity.pdbx_description
1 polymer ?
#
loop_
_entity_poly.entity_id
_entity_poly.type
_entity_poly.pdbx_seq_one_letter_code
_entity_poly.pdbx_strand_id
1 'polypeptide(L)'
;MNTKIKYGLSAAVLALIAAGAPAPDILDQFLDEKEGNHTTAYRDGAGIWTICRGATRVDGKPVIPGMKLSKGKCDRVNAIERDKALAWVE
;
A
#
# COMPACT_ATOMS: atom_id res chain seq x y z
N MET A 1 10.73 -25.00 -0.39
CA MET A 1 9.87 -24.96 0.75
C MET A 1 9.29 -23.57 0.93
N ASN A 2 8.26 -23.49 1.69
CA ASN A 2 7.40 -22.31 1.73
C ASN A 2 7.58 -21.48 2.99
N THR A 3 8.78 -21.47 3.54
CA THR A 3 9.02 -20.73 4.77
C THR A 3 8.67 -19.25 4.64
N LYS A 4 9.08 -18.63 3.55
CA LYS A 4 8.78 -17.22 3.31
C LYS A 4 7.28 -16.95 3.17
N ILE A 5 6.56 -17.87 2.53
CA ILE A 5 5.11 -17.75 2.43
C ILE A 5 4.48 -17.92 3.80
N LYS A 6 4.98 -18.88 4.55
CA LYS A 6 4.52 -19.16 5.90
C LYS A 6 4.64 -17.94 6.80
N TYR A 7 5.68 -17.15 6.62
CA TYR A 7 5.91 -15.95 7.43
C TYR A 7 5.44 -14.66 6.73
N GLY A 8 4.81 -14.79 5.58
CA GLY A 8 4.22 -13.65 4.90
C GLY A 8 5.17 -12.75 4.14
N LEU A 9 6.42 -13.18 3.94
CA LEU A 9 7.38 -12.39 3.17
C LEU A 9 7.58 -13.00 1.79
N SER A 10 7.46 -12.14 0.77
CA SER A 10 7.67 -12.55 -0.61
C SER A 10 9.16 -12.54 -0.97
N ALA A 11 9.49 -13.17 -2.10
CA ALA A 11 10.83 -13.11 -2.65
C ALA A 11 11.24 -11.67 -2.97
N ALA A 12 10.30 -10.84 -3.45
CA ALA A 12 10.59 -9.45 -3.78
C ALA A 12 10.94 -8.65 -2.53
N VAL A 13 10.20 -8.83 -1.44
CA VAL A 13 10.49 -8.15 -0.18
C VAL A 13 11.84 -8.61 0.36
N LEU A 14 12.11 -9.91 0.34
CA LEU A 14 13.38 -10.44 0.80
C LEU A 14 14.55 -9.92 -0.03
N ALA A 15 14.37 -9.79 -1.35
CA ALA A 15 15.39 -9.26 -2.22
C ALA A 15 15.71 -7.80 -1.89
N LEU A 16 14.70 -6.99 -1.58
CA LEU A 16 14.89 -5.60 -1.16
C LEU A 16 15.66 -5.51 0.15
N ILE A 17 15.32 -6.35 1.11
CA ILE A 17 16.03 -6.40 2.39
C ILE A 17 17.50 -6.78 2.17
N ALA A 18 17.74 -7.82 1.38
CA ALA A 18 19.11 -8.28 1.09
C ALA A 18 19.92 -7.24 0.33
N ALA A 19 19.29 -6.43 -0.50
CA ALA A 19 19.96 -5.36 -1.24
C ALA A 19 20.20 -4.11 -0.40
N GLY A 20 19.73 -4.08 0.86
CA GLY A 20 19.90 -2.92 1.71
C GLY A 20 18.98 -1.76 1.35
N ALA A 21 17.83 -2.03 0.74
CA ALA A 21 16.88 -1.00 0.36
C ALA A 21 16.40 -0.21 1.58
N PRO A 22 16.07 1.08 1.41
CA PRO A 22 15.51 1.88 2.49
C PRO A 22 14.20 1.30 3.01
N ALA A 23 13.91 1.49 4.30
CA ALA A 23 12.71 0.98 4.93
C ALA A 23 11.41 1.39 4.18
N PRO A 24 11.28 2.63 3.68
CA PRO A 24 10.09 3.00 2.91
C PRO A 24 9.87 2.14 1.67
N ASP A 25 10.93 1.77 0.96
CA ASP A 25 10.83 0.94 -0.26
C ASP A 25 10.39 -0.48 0.09
N ILE A 26 10.94 -1.03 1.16
CA ILE A 26 10.56 -2.36 1.65
C ILE A 26 9.09 -2.36 2.06
N LEU A 27 8.67 -1.35 2.78
CA LEU A 27 7.29 -1.22 3.24
C LEU A 27 6.34 -1.06 2.06
N ASP A 28 6.70 -0.27 1.05
CA ASP A 28 5.89 -0.10 -0.16
C ASP A 28 5.66 -1.43 -0.85
N GLN A 29 6.71 -2.23 -1.03
CA GLN A 29 6.60 -3.54 -1.66
C GLN A 29 5.70 -4.47 -0.83
N PHE A 30 5.88 -4.47 0.47
CA PHE A 30 5.09 -5.30 1.37
C PHE A 30 3.62 -4.92 1.32
N LEU A 31 3.31 -3.62 1.38
CA LEU A 31 1.93 -3.13 1.35
C LEU A 31 1.26 -3.38 0.00
N ASP A 32 2.00 -3.22 -1.11
CA ASP A 32 1.47 -3.54 -2.43
C ASP A 32 1.03 -5.00 -2.52
N GLU A 33 1.82 -5.90 -1.95
CA GLU A 33 1.50 -7.32 -1.98
C GLU A 33 0.34 -7.69 -1.07
N LYS A 34 0.19 -6.98 0.04
CA LYS A 34 -0.88 -7.25 1.02
C LYS A 34 -2.21 -6.64 0.60
N GLU A 35 -2.18 -5.38 0.20
CA GLU A 35 -3.40 -4.61 -0.04
C GLU A 35 -3.80 -4.56 -1.51
N GLY A 36 -2.85 -4.80 -2.41
CA GLY A 36 -3.04 -4.50 -3.82
C GLY A 36 -2.98 -3.00 -4.06
N ASN A 37 -3.00 -2.60 -5.30
CA ASN A 37 -2.95 -1.18 -5.67
C ASN A 37 -4.04 -0.92 -6.69
N HIS A 38 -5.18 -0.44 -6.23
CA HIS A 38 -6.38 -0.28 -7.05
C HIS A 38 -6.54 1.17 -7.51
N THR A 39 -6.51 1.38 -8.82
CA THR A 39 -6.69 2.72 -9.38
C THR A 39 -8.16 3.14 -9.49
N THR A 40 -9.07 2.21 -9.25
CA THR A 40 -10.51 2.48 -9.20
C THR A 40 -11.03 2.19 -7.81
N ALA A 41 -11.86 3.08 -7.27
CA ALA A 41 -12.43 2.91 -5.94
C ALA A 41 -13.21 1.60 -5.83
N TYR A 42 -13.09 0.96 -4.70
CA TYR A 42 -13.82 -0.28 -4.38
C TYR A 42 -14.28 -0.21 -2.92
N ARG A 43 -15.22 -1.07 -2.56
CA ARG A 43 -15.66 -1.18 -1.17
C ARG A 43 -14.86 -2.26 -0.48
N ASP A 44 -14.31 -1.94 0.67
CA ASP A 44 -13.56 -2.92 1.47
C ASP A 44 -14.50 -3.85 2.23
N GLY A 45 -13.94 -4.75 3.04
CA GLY A 45 -14.73 -5.71 3.81
C GLY A 45 -15.68 -5.08 4.81
N ALA A 46 -15.42 -3.83 5.24
CA ALA A 46 -16.30 -3.08 6.13
C ALA A 46 -17.28 -2.19 5.36
N GLY A 47 -17.29 -2.25 4.04
CA GLY A 47 -18.18 -1.44 3.20
C GLY A 47 -17.72 0.00 3.01
N ILE A 48 -16.48 0.31 3.33
CA ILE A 48 -15.92 1.66 3.19
C ILE A 48 -15.29 1.82 1.81
N TRP A 49 -15.60 2.91 1.12
CA TRP A 49 -15.00 3.19 -0.18
C TRP A 49 -13.51 3.49 -0.02
N THR A 50 -12.72 2.77 -0.78
CA THR A 50 -11.27 2.68 -0.65
C THR A 50 -10.63 2.75 -2.03
N ILE A 51 -9.41 3.25 -2.12
CA ILE A 51 -8.70 3.32 -3.40
C ILE A 51 -7.20 3.15 -3.15
N CYS A 52 -6.47 2.88 -4.21
CA CYS A 52 -5.03 2.68 -4.16
C CYS A 52 -4.69 1.51 -3.24
N ARG A 53 -3.84 1.68 -2.27
CA ARG A 53 -3.41 0.64 -1.34
C ARG A 53 -4.13 0.74 0.00
N GLY A 54 -5.45 0.90 -0.04
CA GLY A 54 -6.24 0.97 1.18
C GLY A 54 -6.53 2.39 1.67
N ALA A 55 -6.31 3.40 0.82
CA ALA A 55 -6.60 4.78 1.19
C ALA A 55 -8.10 5.03 1.19
N THR A 56 -8.60 5.65 2.24
CA THR A 56 -10.01 6.04 2.35
C THR A 56 -10.22 7.51 2.11
N ARG A 57 -9.14 8.29 1.95
CA ARG A 57 -9.17 9.71 1.66
C ARG A 57 -8.10 10.04 0.64
N VAL A 58 -8.39 10.98 -0.23
CA VAL A 58 -7.46 11.49 -1.24
C VAL A 58 -7.55 13.01 -1.20
N ASP A 59 -6.39 13.68 -1.05
CA ASP A 59 -6.31 15.13 -0.97
C ASP A 59 -7.25 15.70 0.12
N GLY A 60 -7.38 14.98 1.23
CA GLY A 60 -8.21 15.39 2.36
C GLY A 60 -9.70 15.13 2.19
N LYS A 61 -10.12 14.52 1.09
CA LYS A 61 -11.53 14.25 0.82
C LYS A 61 -11.80 12.74 0.84
N PRO A 62 -12.98 12.31 1.29
CA PRO A 62 -13.33 10.89 1.28
C PRO A 62 -13.32 10.32 -0.13
N VAL A 63 -12.94 9.04 -0.25
CA VAL A 63 -13.06 8.30 -1.49
C VAL A 63 -14.56 8.07 -1.76
N ILE A 64 -14.97 8.29 -3.01
CA ILE A 64 -16.37 8.15 -3.42
C ILE A 64 -16.51 7.06 -4.49
N PRO A 65 -17.71 6.52 -4.67
CA PRO A 65 -17.96 5.54 -5.74
C PRO A 65 -17.57 6.11 -7.10
N GLY A 66 -16.94 5.28 -7.92
CA GLY A 66 -16.53 5.68 -9.26
C GLY A 66 -15.25 6.48 -9.35
N MET A 67 -14.63 6.81 -8.22
CA MET A 67 -13.36 7.52 -8.24
C MET A 67 -12.29 6.70 -8.96
N LYS A 68 -11.55 7.35 -9.86
CA LYS A 68 -10.44 6.74 -10.58
C LYS A 68 -9.23 7.65 -10.49
N LEU A 69 -8.09 7.08 -10.21
CA LEU A 69 -6.82 7.81 -10.15
C LEU A 69 -5.83 7.15 -11.09
N SER A 70 -4.86 7.93 -11.58
CA SER A 70 -3.75 7.35 -12.32
C SER A 70 -2.86 6.55 -11.37
N LYS A 71 -2.04 5.66 -11.92
CA LYS A 71 -1.08 4.93 -11.13
C LYS A 71 -0.14 5.89 -10.40
N GLY A 72 0.33 6.93 -11.09
CA GLY A 72 1.21 7.92 -10.47
C GLY A 72 0.55 8.65 -9.30
N LYS A 73 -0.74 8.97 -9.41
CA LYS A 73 -1.47 9.59 -8.29
C LYS A 73 -1.61 8.62 -7.13
N CYS A 74 -1.94 7.35 -7.41
CA CYS A 74 -1.98 6.32 -6.37
C CYS A 74 -0.62 6.15 -5.69
N ASP A 75 0.46 6.19 -6.44
CA ASP A 75 1.80 6.08 -5.87
C ASP A 75 2.04 7.23 -4.88
N ARG A 76 1.60 8.45 -5.19
CA ARG A 76 1.73 9.58 -4.28
C ARG A 76 0.84 9.44 -3.04
N VAL A 77 -0.39 9.00 -3.23
CA VAL A 77 -1.32 8.75 -2.11
C VAL A 77 -0.74 7.68 -1.19
N ASN A 78 -0.24 6.59 -1.76
CA ASN A 78 0.37 5.50 -1.00
C ASN A 78 1.60 5.99 -0.22
N ALA A 79 2.41 6.85 -0.82
CA ALA A 79 3.59 7.40 -0.15
C ALA A 79 3.22 8.25 1.06
N ILE A 80 2.16 9.05 0.96
CA ILE A 80 1.67 9.85 2.08
C ILE A 80 1.20 8.94 3.22
N GLU A 81 0.43 7.90 2.90
CA GLU A 81 -0.06 6.96 3.91
C GLU A 81 1.09 6.17 4.53
N ARG A 82 2.06 5.74 3.74
CA ARG A 82 3.27 5.10 4.24
C ARG A 82 4.02 5.98 5.22
N ASP A 83 4.21 7.26 4.87
CA ASP A 83 4.96 8.19 5.71
C ASP A 83 4.24 8.45 7.03
N LYS A 84 2.91 8.51 7.02
CA LYS A 84 2.13 8.61 8.26
C LYS A 84 2.35 7.39 9.14
N ALA A 85 2.36 6.20 8.57
CA ALA A 85 2.59 4.97 9.31
C ALA A 85 3.98 4.92 9.92
N LEU A 86 5.00 5.33 9.17
CA LEU A 86 6.37 5.37 9.67
C LEU A 86 6.54 6.39 10.80
N ALA A 87 5.93 7.55 10.67
CA ALA A 87 5.98 8.57 11.71
C ALA A 87 5.32 8.07 13.01
N TRP A 88 4.27 7.26 12.87
CA TRP A 88 3.58 6.72 14.03
C TRP A 88 4.44 5.71 14.81
N VAL A 89 5.25 4.95 14.10
CA VAL A 89 6.11 3.93 14.71
C VAL A 89 7.26 4.55 15.50
N GLU A 90 7.71 5.72 15.10
CA GLU A 90 8.77 6.41 15.81
C GLU A 90 8.31 6.90 17.18
#